data_455870e58d0d228af7ec3e83d0eb78cb
#
_entry.id   455870e58d0d228af7ec3e83d0eb78cb
#
_cell.length_a   1.000
_cell.length_b   1.000
_cell.length_c   1.000
_cell.angle_alpha   90.00
_cell.angle_beta   90.00
_cell.angle_gamma   90.00
#
_symmetry.space_group_name_H-M   'P 1'
#
loop_
_entity.id
_entity.type
_entity.pdbx_description
1 polymer ?
#
loop_
_entity_poly.entity_id
_entity_poly.type
_entity_poly.pdbx_seq_one_letter_code
_entity_poly.pdbx_strand_id
1 'polypeptide(L)'
;MNSILFSITIPAYKSTFLHSCIESVLSQTYQDFELIILNDDSPEDIEKIVSQYSDKRIKYYKNEKNCGAVNVVDNWNKCLSYANGEYIMCIGDDDMLCPTCLEEYTKLISKHPGLDIYHALTQIVDENGNLKRLQEARPEREGIFSMIYGRLRNMREQFIGDWLIRTDYLKANGGYTKYPLAWGSDDMTAYLAAKDKGVANSNVIMFQYRENSRTISTTGDVLIKLESINSFMSDLEKLINDKSLPKDGLERGFQISCQSILSTAEAIKRRGIISDDIASKGKAYRWLWWLINKKQLNVTSSDILKGWAKSLNK
;
A
#
# COMPACT_ATOMS: atom_id res chain seq x y z
N MET A 1 -19.89 -14.62 -20.54
CA MET A 1 -18.52 -14.36 -20.07
C MET A 1 -18.27 -15.36 -18.96
N ASN A 2 -17.10 -16.01 -18.92
CA ASN A 2 -16.76 -16.83 -17.76
C ASN A 2 -16.69 -15.91 -16.53
N SER A 3 -17.12 -16.41 -15.37
CA SER A 3 -17.03 -15.63 -14.14
C SER A 3 -15.55 -15.42 -13.77
N ILE A 4 -15.23 -14.24 -13.25
CA ILE A 4 -13.87 -13.88 -12.80
C ILE A 4 -13.75 -14.35 -11.34
N LEU A 5 -12.80 -15.24 -11.06
CA LEU A 5 -12.50 -15.60 -9.67
C LEU A 5 -11.54 -14.57 -9.08
N PHE A 6 -11.92 -13.97 -7.94
CA PHE A 6 -11.07 -13.07 -7.17
C PHE A 6 -10.43 -13.79 -5.97
N SER A 7 -9.18 -13.51 -5.67
CA SER A 7 -8.54 -13.87 -4.41
C SER A 7 -8.43 -12.65 -3.52
N ILE A 8 -9.19 -12.61 -2.43
CA ILE A 8 -9.05 -11.58 -1.40
C ILE A 8 -8.17 -12.15 -0.31
N THR A 9 -7.12 -11.43 0.07
CA THR A 9 -6.14 -11.91 1.04
C THR A 9 -6.05 -10.98 2.23
N ILE A 10 -6.04 -11.56 3.44
CA ILE A 10 -5.87 -10.86 4.71
C ILE A 10 -4.64 -11.44 5.41
N PRO A 11 -3.48 -10.75 5.38
CA PRO A 11 -2.33 -11.07 6.21
C PRO A 11 -2.63 -10.65 7.66
N ALA A 12 -3.26 -11.54 8.42
CA ALA A 12 -3.85 -11.24 9.72
C ALA A 12 -2.82 -11.31 10.86
N TYR A 13 -2.79 -10.27 11.68
CA TYR A 13 -1.98 -10.20 12.90
C TYR A 13 -2.74 -9.61 14.09
N LYS A 14 -3.70 -8.71 13.85
CA LYS A 14 -4.53 -8.09 14.89
C LYS A 14 -5.95 -8.63 14.83
N SER A 15 -6.52 -8.89 16.00
CA SER A 15 -7.87 -9.44 16.12
C SER A 15 -8.97 -8.36 16.17
N THR A 16 -8.61 -7.13 16.56
CA THR A 16 -9.56 -6.07 16.95
C THR A 16 -10.64 -5.79 15.90
N PHE A 17 -10.27 -5.70 14.62
CA PHE A 17 -11.19 -5.40 13.53
C PHE A 17 -11.37 -6.57 12.56
N LEU A 18 -10.68 -7.69 12.76
CA LEU A 18 -10.67 -8.83 11.86
C LEU A 18 -12.07 -9.37 11.57
N HIS A 19 -12.96 -9.41 12.57
CA HIS A 19 -14.34 -9.84 12.37
C HIS A 19 -15.04 -8.94 11.32
N SER A 20 -14.99 -7.62 11.50
CA SER A 20 -15.60 -6.66 10.56
C SER A 20 -14.97 -6.74 9.17
N CYS A 21 -13.66 -6.97 9.10
CA CYS A 21 -12.94 -7.19 7.84
C CYS A 21 -13.48 -8.43 7.10
N ILE A 22 -13.56 -9.59 7.76
CA ILE A 22 -14.10 -10.83 7.20
C ILE A 22 -15.54 -10.65 6.73
N GLU A 23 -16.41 -10.07 7.57
CA GLU A 23 -17.81 -9.81 7.23
C GLU A 23 -17.95 -8.93 5.97
N SER A 24 -17.11 -7.92 5.84
CA SER A 24 -17.13 -7.04 4.66
C SER A 24 -16.80 -7.76 3.36
N VAL A 25 -15.96 -8.78 3.42
CA VAL A 25 -15.62 -9.63 2.27
C VAL A 25 -16.73 -10.66 2.01
N LEU A 26 -17.22 -11.33 3.03
CA LEU A 26 -18.26 -12.36 2.85
C LEU A 26 -19.59 -11.82 2.36
N SER A 27 -19.89 -10.54 2.66
CA SER A 27 -21.12 -9.83 2.27
C SER A 27 -21.06 -9.20 0.87
N GLN A 28 -20.02 -9.45 0.07
CA GLN A 28 -19.92 -8.91 -1.28
C GLN A 28 -21.09 -9.38 -2.16
N THR A 29 -21.63 -8.47 -2.99
CA THR A 29 -22.71 -8.80 -3.96
C THR A 29 -22.22 -9.80 -5.02
N TYR A 30 -20.97 -9.71 -5.44
CA TYR A 30 -20.33 -10.68 -6.34
C TYR A 30 -19.78 -11.87 -5.55
N GLN A 31 -20.13 -13.11 -5.97
CA GLN A 31 -19.92 -14.30 -5.15
C GLN A 31 -18.72 -15.18 -5.57
N ASP A 32 -18.16 -14.97 -6.77
CA ASP A 32 -17.04 -15.81 -7.26
C ASP A 32 -15.70 -15.26 -6.73
N PHE A 33 -15.43 -15.54 -5.45
CA PHE A 33 -14.18 -15.21 -4.79
C PHE A 33 -13.75 -16.28 -3.78
N GLU A 34 -12.48 -16.31 -3.47
CA GLU A 34 -11.91 -16.98 -2.31
C GLU A 34 -11.38 -15.93 -1.31
N LEU A 35 -11.49 -16.23 -0.03
CA LEU A 35 -10.94 -15.42 1.05
C LEU A 35 -9.81 -16.17 1.73
N ILE A 36 -8.58 -15.71 1.54
CA ILE A 36 -7.38 -16.31 2.14
C ILE A 36 -7.01 -15.50 3.38
N ILE A 37 -7.08 -16.12 4.54
CA ILE A 37 -6.67 -15.50 5.81
C ILE A 37 -5.38 -16.20 6.26
N LEU A 38 -4.29 -15.45 6.30
CA LEU A 38 -3.00 -15.94 6.75
C LEU A 38 -2.64 -15.33 8.09
N ASN A 39 -2.77 -16.10 9.16
CA ASN A 39 -2.34 -15.73 10.49
C ASN A 39 -0.80 -15.74 10.55
N ASP A 40 -0.20 -14.58 10.82
CA ASP A 40 1.25 -14.42 10.93
C ASP A 40 1.78 -14.82 12.32
N ASP A 41 1.37 -15.99 12.83
CA ASP A 41 1.67 -16.47 14.16
C ASP A 41 1.45 -15.38 15.22
N SER A 42 0.26 -14.79 15.16
CA SER A 42 -0.16 -13.72 16.04
C SER A 42 -0.32 -14.22 17.49
N PRO A 43 0.05 -13.41 18.51
CA PRO A 43 -0.29 -13.67 19.89
C PRO A 43 -1.77 -13.43 20.21
N GLU A 44 -2.54 -12.85 19.28
CA GLU A 44 -3.98 -12.60 19.43
C GLU A 44 -4.82 -13.75 18.87
N ASP A 45 -6.09 -13.88 19.30
CA ASP A 45 -6.99 -15.02 19.01
C ASP A 45 -7.54 -15.03 17.56
N ILE A 46 -6.67 -14.90 16.56
CA ILE A 46 -7.06 -14.89 15.12
C ILE A 46 -7.83 -16.17 14.77
N GLU A 47 -7.29 -17.35 15.15
CA GLU A 47 -7.89 -18.64 14.86
C GLU A 47 -9.30 -18.77 15.46
N LYS A 48 -9.52 -18.31 16.67
CA LYS A 48 -10.82 -18.30 17.34
C LYS A 48 -11.85 -17.45 16.59
N ILE A 49 -11.43 -16.32 16.02
CA ILE A 49 -12.33 -15.48 15.20
C ILE A 49 -12.69 -16.24 13.91
N VAL A 50 -11.69 -16.74 13.19
CA VAL A 50 -11.93 -17.41 11.90
C VAL A 50 -12.76 -18.69 12.06
N SER A 51 -12.61 -19.43 13.16
CA SER A 51 -13.38 -20.65 13.44
C SER A 51 -14.88 -20.41 13.66
N GLN A 52 -15.33 -19.17 13.84
CA GLN A 52 -16.75 -18.82 13.94
C GLN A 52 -17.47 -18.85 12.57
N TYR A 53 -16.72 -18.93 11.49
CA TYR A 53 -17.26 -18.93 10.12
C TYR A 53 -17.26 -20.34 9.54
N SER A 54 -18.36 -20.70 8.88
CA SER A 54 -18.51 -21.98 8.17
C SER A 54 -18.55 -21.80 6.65
N ASP A 55 -18.10 -20.63 6.13
CA ASP A 55 -18.14 -20.32 4.70
C ASP A 55 -17.02 -21.04 3.95
N LYS A 56 -17.39 -21.84 2.91
CA LYS A 56 -16.46 -22.63 2.09
C LYS A 56 -15.46 -21.79 1.28
N ARG A 57 -15.72 -20.48 1.13
CA ARG A 57 -14.82 -19.56 0.42
C ARG A 57 -13.62 -19.17 1.27
N ILE A 58 -13.67 -19.36 2.59
CA ILE A 58 -12.57 -19.06 3.52
C ILE A 58 -11.53 -20.18 3.43
N LYS A 59 -10.27 -19.78 3.26
CA LYS A 59 -9.08 -20.61 3.37
C LYS A 59 -8.18 -20.03 4.44
N TYR A 60 -8.08 -20.72 5.57
CA TYR A 60 -7.25 -20.30 6.70
C TYR A 60 -5.91 -20.99 6.69
N TYR A 61 -4.85 -20.21 6.88
CA TYR A 61 -3.48 -20.68 7.03
C TYR A 61 -2.83 -20.00 8.24
N LYS A 62 -1.82 -20.65 8.81
CA LYS A 62 -1.02 -20.09 9.91
C LYS A 62 0.46 -20.24 9.59
N ASN A 63 1.24 -19.18 9.84
CA ASN A 63 2.69 -19.24 9.79
C ASN A 63 3.22 -20.03 10.99
N GLU A 64 4.32 -20.76 10.80
CA GLU A 64 5.04 -21.43 11.91
C GLU A 64 5.73 -20.39 12.82
N LYS A 65 6.07 -19.24 12.24
CA LYS A 65 6.75 -18.14 12.93
C LYS A 65 6.34 -16.81 12.33
N ASN A 66 6.14 -15.81 13.18
CA ASN A 66 5.87 -14.43 12.78
C ASN A 66 6.98 -13.85 11.90
N CYS A 67 6.60 -13.23 10.76
CA CYS A 67 7.53 -12.51 9.88
C CYS A 67 8.07 -11.24 10.51
N GLY A 68 7.31 -10.65 11.42
CA GLY A 68 7.57 -9.35 12.02
C GLY A 68 7.26 -8.17 11.10
N ALA A 69 7.05 -7.02 11.70
CA ALA A 69 6.66 -5.81 10.97
C ALA A 69 7.64 -5.40 9.86
N VAL A 70 8.94 -5.66 10.05
CA VAL A 70 9.98 -5.35 9.05
C VAL A 70 9.79 -6.16 7.77
N ASN A 71 9.29 -7.39 7.89
CA ASN A 71 9.13 -8.33 6.78
C ASN A 71 7.66 -8.57 6.42
N VAL A 72 6.75 -7.68 6.73
CA VAL A 72 5.31 -7.85 6.47
C VAL A 72 5.01 -8.18 5.00
N VAL A 73 5.82 -7.74 4.06
CA VAL A 73 5.67 -8.05 2.63
C VAL A 73 5.91 -9.54 2.34
N ASP A 74 6.70 -10.25 3.15
CA ASP A 74 6.85 -11.70 3.02
C ASP A 74 5.51 -12.40 3.29
N ASN A 75 4.72 -11.88 4.24
CA ASN A 75 3.38 -12.38 4.51
C ASN A 75 2.42 -12.10 3.36
N TRP A 76 2.51 -10.92 2.72
CA TRP A 76 1.75 -10.61 1.49
C TRP A 76 2.10 -11.59 0.36
N ASN A 77 3.40 -11.85 0.15
CA ASN A 77 3.88 -12.78 -0.88
C ASN A 77 3.49 -14.23 -0.57
N LYS A 78 3.42 -14.60 0.71
CA LYS A 78 2.91 -15.90 1.11
C LYS A 78 1.40 -16.03 0.86
N CYS A 79 0.62 -14.98 1.12
CA CYS A 79 -0.79 -14.92 0.69
C CYS A 79 -0.92 -15.10 -0.83
N LEU A 80 -0.09 -14.41 -1.62
CA LEU A 80 -0.07 -14.55 -3.08
C LEU A 80 0.20 -16.00 -3.52
N SER A 81 1.03 -16.74 -2.80
CA SER A 81 1.33 -18.14 -3.16
C SER A 81 0.11 -19.06 -3.04
N TYR A 82 -0.85 -18.75 -2.19
CA TYR A 82 -2.10 -19.49 -2.01
C TYR A 82 -3.21 -19.03 -2.96
N ALA A 83 -3.06 -17.88 -3.61
CA ALA A 83 -4.09 -17.30 -4.46
C ALA A 83 -4.27 -18.10 -5.77
N ASN A 84 -5.54 -18.42 -6.10
CA ASN A 84 -5.94 -19.12 -7.32
C ASN A 84 -6.84 -18.27 -8.23
N GLY A 85 -7.29 -17.09 -7.76
CA GLY A 85 -8.10 -16.17 -8.53
C GLY A 85 -7.33 -15.55 -9.69
N GLU A 86 -8.04 -15.12 -10.71
CA GLU A 86 -7.48 -14.38 -11.85
C GLU A 86 -6.89 -13.03 -11.40
N TYR A 87 -7.51 -12.42 -10.40
CA TYR A 87 -7.05 -11.20 -9.77
C TYR A 87 -6.93 -11.37 -8.26
N ILE A 88 -5.97 -10.66 -7.68
CA ILE A 88 -5.71 -10.64 -6.23
C ILE A 88 -5.83 -9.24 -5.66
N MET A 89 -6.39 -9.15 -4.46
CA MET A 89 -6.45 -7.96 -3.62
C MET A 89 -5.92 -8.31 -2.23
N CYS A 90 -5.00 -7.52 -1.69
CA CYS A 90 -4.47 -7.69 -0.34
C CYS A 90 -4.99 -6.56 0.55
N ILE A 91 -5.73 -6.88 1.60
CA ILE A 91 -6.31 -5.89 2.52
C ILE A 91 -5.78 -6.08 3.93
N GLY A 92 -5.69 -5.00 4.70
CA GLY A 92 -5.34 -5.06 6.12
C GLY A 92 -6.42 -5.77 6.94
N ASP A 93 -6.04 -6.34 8.08
CA ASP A 93 -6.96 -6.98 9.02
C ASP A 93 -7.84 -5.97 9.79
N ASP A 94 -7.62 -4.69 9.55
CA ASP A 94 -8.38 -3.55 10.10
C ASP A 94 -9.19 -2.77 9.04
N ASP A 95 -9.09 -3.15 7.77
CA ASP A 95 -9.77 -2.51 6.64
C ASP A 95 -11.07 -3.21 6.26
N MET A 96 -11.86 -2.61 5.34
CA MET A 96 -13.12 -3.19 4.88
C MET A 96 -13.37 -2.93 3.40
N LEU A 97 -14.05 -3.86 2.72
CA LEU A 97 -14.60 -3.67 1.39
C LEU A 97 -16.02 -3.08 1.46
N CYS A 98 -16.34 -2.16 0.55
CA CYS A 98 -17.74 -1.77 0.35
C CYS A 98 -18.51 -2.93 -0.30
N PRO A 99 -19.82 -3.08 -0.05
CA PRO A 99 -20.59 -4.28 -0.45
C PRO A 99 -20.55 -4.62 -1.94
N THR A 100 -20.38 -3.62 -2.82
CA THR A 100 -20.35 -3.79 -4.28
C THR A 100 -18.93 -3.77 -4.87
N CYS A 101 -17.89 -3.82 -4.03
CA CYS A 101 -16.50 -3.66 -4.48
C CYS A 101 -16.12 -4.61 -5.61
N LEU A 102 -16.36 -5.90 -5.45
CA LEU A 102 -16.01 -6.90 -6.48
C LEU A 102 -16.88 -6.78 -7.74
N GLU A 103 -18.14 -6.41 -7.60
CA GLU A 103 -19.02 -6.12 -8.74
C GLU A 103 -18.52 -4.90 -9.54
N GLU A 104 -18.11 -3.83 -8.88
CA GLU A 104 -17.55 -2.65 -9.53
C GLU A 104 -16.22 -2.98 -10.25
N TYR A 105 -15.39 -3.84 -9.66
CA TYR A 105 -14.19 -4.34 -10.36
C TYR A 105 -14.54 -5.14 -11.60
N THR A 106 -15.58 -5.99 -11.60
CA THR A 106 -15.98 -6.71 -12.82
C THR A 106 -16.42 -5.76 -13.94
N LYS A 107 -17.14 -4.66 -13.59
CA LYS A 107 -17.51 -3.62 -14.53
C LYS A 107 -16.28 -2.90 -15.08
N LEU A 108 -15.33 -2.54 -14.21
CA LEU A 108 -14.12 -1.84 -14.60
C LEU A 108 -13.22 -2.70 -15.50
N ILE A 109 -13.05 -3.98 -15.18
CA ILE A 109 -12.31 -4.97 -15.99
C ILE A 109 -12.97 -5.14 -17.36
N SER A 110 -14.29 -5.24 -17.41
CA SER A 110 -15.04 -5.39 -18.66
C SER A 110 -14.89 -4.15 -19.56
N LYS A 111 -14.84 -2.97 -18.96
CA LYS A 111 -14.68 -1.70 -19.68
C LYS A 111 -13.23 -1.48 -20.14
N HIS A 112 -12.26 -1.95 -19.40
CA HIS A 112 -10.82 -1.80 -19.66
C HIS A 112 -10.10 -3.14 -19.59
N PRO A 113 -10.37 -4.08 -20.52
CA PRO A 113 -9.82 -5.42 -20.45
C PRO A 113 -8.31 -5.45 -20.69
N GLY A 114 -7.66 -6.48 -20.14
CA GLY A 114 -6.25 -6.79 -20.42
C GLY A 114 -5.23 -5.96 -19.64
N LEU A 115 -5.65 -5.14 -18.68
CA LEU A 115 -4.74 -4.46 -17.76
C LEU A 115 -4.24 -5.42 -16.69
N ASP A 116 -3.08 -5.09 -16.13
CA ASP A 116 -2.51 -5.88 -15.05
C ASP A 116 -2.87 -5.33 -13.66
N ILE A 117 -3.44 -4.10 -13.61
CA ILE A 117 -3.84 -3.44 -12.37
C ILE A 117 -5.06 -2.54 -12.54
N TYR A 118 -5.89 -2.48 -11.50
CA TYR A 118 -7.08 -1.64 -11.36
C TYR A 118 -7.09 -1.00 -9.97
N HIS A 119 -7.69 0.18 -9.84
CA HIS A 119 -7.70 0.96 -8.61
C HIS A 119 -9.11 1.23 -8.12
N ALA A 120 -9.31 1.07 -6.80
CA ALA A 120 -10.51 1.45 -6.07
C ALA A 120 -10.38 2.86 -5.48
N LEU A 121 -11.45 3.67 -5.55
CA LEU A 121 -11.52 4.87 -4.73
C LEU A 121 -11.74 4.46 -3.28
N THR A 122 -10.92 5.01 -2.38
CA THR A 122 -10.91 4.67 -0.96
C THR A 122 -11.44 5.80 -0.11
N GLN A 123 -12.29 5.47 0.84
CA GLN A 123 -12.61 6.34 1.96
C GLN A 123 -11.75 6.00 3.18
N ILE A 124 -11.25 7.02 3.86
CA ILE A 124 -10.47 6.89 5.07
C ILE A 124 -11.40 7.11 6.27
N VAL A 125 -11.44 6.14 7.17
CA VAL A 125 -12.28 6.16 8.36
C VAL A 125 -11.44 6.14 9.65
N ASP A 126 -12.00 6.59 10.75
CA ASP A 126 -11.40 6.47 12.08
C ASP A 126 -11.60 5.06 12.68
N GLU A 127 -11.14 4.83 13.91
CA GLU A 127 -11.31 3.56 14.64
C GLU A 127 -12.79 3.18 14.84
N ASN A 128 -13.69 4.15 14.88
CA ASN A 128 -15.13 3.94 15.05
C ASN A 128 -15.88 3.75 13.71
N GLY A 129 -15.18 3.85 12.57
CA GLY A 129 -15.78 3.76 11.24
C GLY A 129 -16.36 5.08 10.73
N ASN A 130 -16.13 6.22 11.41
CA ASN A 130 -16.59 7.52 10.93
C ASN A 130 -15.69 8.02 9.79
N LEU A 131 -16.31 8.56 8.74
CA LEU A 131 -15.58 9.12 7.60
C LEU A 131 -14.70 10.30 8.05
N LYS A 132 -13.39 10.22 7.76
CA LYS A 132 -12.42 11.30 7.96
C LYS A 132 -12.20 12.10 6.68
N ARG A 133 -11.97 11.41 5.57
CA ARG A 133 -11.76 12.00 4.24
C ARG A 133 -11.89 10.94 3.14
N LEU A 134 -11.97 11.43 1.91
CA LEU A 134 -11.90 10.60 0.71
C LEU A 134 -10.54 10.80 0.02
N GLN A 135 -10.08 9.77 -0.68
CA GLN A 135 -9.02 9.94 -1.67
C GLN A 135 -9.45 10.91 -2.78
N GLU A 136 -8.47 11.51 -3.44
CA GLU A 136 -8.72 12.30 -4.63
C GLU A 136 -9.22 11.43 -5.81
N ALA A 137 -10.26 11.90 -6.48
CA ALA A 137 -10.73 11.27 -7.71
C ALA A 137 -9.63 11.25 -8.78
N ARG A 138 -9.58 10.19 -9.57
CA ARG A 138 -8.54 9.98 -10.59
C ARG A 138 -9.15 9.95 -11.99
N PRO A 139 -8.35 10.26 -13.02
CA PRO A 139 -8.75 9.97 -14.40
C PRO A 139 -9.10 8.48 -14.53
N GLU A 140 -10.15 8.16 -15.30
CA GLU A 140 -10.57 6.77 -15.49
C GLU A 140 -9.44 5.87 -16.02
N ARG A 141 -8.55 6.45 -16.84
CA ARG A 141 -7.32 5.82 -17.34
C ARG A 141 -6.14 6.75 -17.11
N GLU A 142 -5.06 6.20 -16.61
CA GLU A 142 -3.80 6.93 -16.49
C GLU A 142 -2.59 6.01 -16.69
N GLY A 143 -1.48 6.60 -17.09
CA GLY A 143 -0.21 5.91 -17.19
C GLY A 143 0.60 5.98 -15.90
N ILE A 144 1.73 5.29 -15.89
CA ILE A 144 2.60 5.17 -14.72
C ILE A 144 3.13 6.53 -14.22
N PHE A 145 3.53 7.44 -15.13
CA PHE A 145 4.13 8.71 -14.70
C PHE A 145 3.09 9.71 -14.18
N SER A 146 1.85 9.64 -14.65
CA SER A 146 0.72 10.35 -14.05
C SER A 146 0.49 9.89 -12.61
N MET A 147 0.50 8.57 -12.36
CA MET A 147 0.40 8.00 -10.99
C MET A 147 1.53 8.51 -10.09
N ILE A 148 2.78 8.34 -10.53
CA ILE A 148 3.98 8.76 -9.79
C ILE A 148 3.93 10.26 -9.49
N TYR A 149 3.61 11.10 -10.49
CA TYR A 149 3.54 12.55 -10.33
C TYR A 149 2.53 12.96 -9.27
N GLY A 150 1.32 12.43 -9.31
CA GLY A 150 0.29 12.69 -8.32
C GLY A 150 0.74 12.33 -6.89
N ARG A 151 1.47 11.23 -6.75
CA ARG A 151 2.01 10.75 -5.47
C ARG A 151 3.18 11.61 -4.96
N LEU A 152 4.13 11.97 -5.83
CA LEU A 152 5.26 12.84 -5.49
C LEU A 152 4.80 14.26 -5.10
N ARG A 153 3.67 14.73 -5.64
CA ARG A 153 3.05 16.01 -5.30
C ARG A 153 2.21 15.97 -4.03
N ASN A 154 2.11 14.81 -3.35
CA ASN A 154 1.19 14.57 -2.23
C ASN A 154 -0.28 14.92 -2.57
N MET A 155 -0.66 14.78 -3.84
CA MET A 155 -2.04 14.94 -4.31
C MET A 155 -2.85 13.66 -4.17
N ARG A 156 -2.20 12.53 -3.86
CA ARG A 156 -2.82 11.21 -3.80
C ARG A 156 -2.32 10.42 -2.60
N GLU A 157 -3.24 9.76 -1.95
CA GLU A 157 -2.96 8.68 -1.00
C GLU A 157 -3.07 7.34 -1.72
N GLN A 158 -2.35 6.33 -1.25
CA GLN A 158 -2.38 4.96 -1.78
C GLN A 158 -2.22 3.99 -0.62
N PHE A 159 -2.96 2.90 -0.67
CA PHE A 159 -2.93 1.83 0.31
C PHE A 159 -2.85 0.49 -0.43
N ILE A 160 -2.35 -0.54 0.21
CA ILE A 160 -2.27 -1.86 -0.43
C ILE A 160 -3.65 -2.39 -0.85
N GLY A 161 -4.69 -2.08 -0.08
CA GLY A 161 -6.07 -2.49 -0.37
C GLY A 161 -6.77 -1.71 -1.49
N ASP A 162 -6.15 -0.65 -2.04
CA ASP A 162 -6.70 0.09 -3.18
C ASP A 162 -6.60 -0.69 -4.50
N TRP A 163 -5.73 -1.73 -4.53
CA TRP A 163 -5.26 -2.33 -5.78
C TRP A 163 -5.83 -3.71 -5.99
N LEU A 164 -6.40 -3.92 -7.15
CA LEU A 164 -6.68 -5.24 -7.70
C LEU A 164 -5.65 -5.53 -8.79
N ILE A 165 -4.83 -6.56 -8.63
CA ILE A 165 -3.72 -6.89 -9.52
C ILE A 165 -3.95 -8.26 -10.14
N ARG A 166 -3.59 -8.46 -11.41
CA ARG A 166 -3.63 -9.77 -12.05
C ARG A 166 -2.66 -10.72 -11.34
N THR A 167 -3.18 -11.85 -10.89
CA THR A 167 -2.43 -12.79 -10.05
C THR A 167 -1.24 -13.41 -10.77
N ASP A 168 -1.42 -13.79 -12.03
CA ASP A 168 -0.34 -14.36 -12.85
C ASP A 168 0.76 -13.33 -13.16
N TYR A 169 0.38 -12.07 -13.42
CA TYR A 169 1.33 -10.98 -13.56
C TYR A 169 2.18 -10.81 -12.30
N LEU A 170 1.53 -10.72 -11.15
CA LEU A 170 2.22 -10.49 -9.87
C LEU A 170 3.16 -11.66 -9.54
N LYS A 171 2.71 -12.91 -9.74
CA LYS A 171 3.54 -14.11 -9.55
C LYS A 171 4.74 -14.15 -10.50
N ALA A 172 4.54 -13.83 -11.78
CA ALA A 172 5.60 -13.83 -12.80
C ALA A 172 6.66 -12.74 -12.57
N ASN A 173 6.31 -11.65 -11.89
CA ASN A 173 7.20 -10.51 -11.62
C ASN A 173 7.76 -10.49 -10.18
N GLY A 174 7.76 -11.63 -9.49
CA GLY A 174 8.40 -11.79 -8.18
C GLY A 174 7.54 -11.37 -6.98
N GLY A 175 6.25 -11.11 -7.18
CA GLY A 175 5.30 -10.78 -6.13
C GLY A 175 5.27 -9.29 -5.78
N TYR A 176 4.80 -8.99 -4.58
CA TYR A 176 4.82 -7.64 -4.01
C TYR A 176 6.25 -7.20 -3.77
N THR A 177 6.60 -5.99 -4.21
CA THR A 177 7.95 -5.43 -4.06
C THR A 177 8.27 -5.26 -2.57
N LYS A 178 9.41 -5.80 -2.14
CA LYS A 178 9.77 -5.83 -0.72
C LYS A 178 10.65 -4.65 -0.32
N TYR A 179 10.11 -3.78 0.53
CA TYR A 179 10.87 -2.81 1.32
C TYR A 179 10.59 -3.05 2.81
N PRO A 180 11.57 -2.78 3.70
CA PRO A 180 11.36 -2.89 5.14
C PRO A 180 10.13 -2.11 5.61
N LEU A 181 9.35 -2.67 6.54
CA LEU A 181 8.10 -2.08 7.05
C LEU A 181 7.04 -1.81 5.96
N ALA A 182 7.18 -2.41 4.77
CA ALA A 182 6.37 -2.14 3.57
C ALA A 182 6.35 -0.67 3.09
N TRP A 183 7.26 0.19 3.56
CA TRP A 183 7.27 1.60 3.20
C TRP A 183 7.66 1.82 1.72
N GLY A 184 6.65 2.05 0.88
CA GLY A 184 6.75 2.18 -0.57
C GLY A 184 6.53 0.86 -1.33
N SER A 185 6.26 -0.25 -0.64
CA SER A 185 6.02 -1.55 -1.27
C SER A 185 4.74 -1.57 -2.09
N ASP A 186 3.67 -1.01 -1.56
CA ASP A 186 2.40 -0.79 -2.24
C ASP A 186 2.55 0.13 -3.46
N ASP A 187 3.20 1.29 -3.28
CA ASP A 187 3.47 2.25 -4.37
C ASP A 187 4.27 1.58 -5.50
N MET A 188 5.41 0.95 -5.20
CA MET A 188 6.28 0.36 -6.22
C MET A 188 5.62 -0.83 -6.93
N THR A 189 4.91 -1.68 -6.19
CA THR A 189 4.16 -2.80 -6.78
C THR A 189 3.12 -2.30 -7.78
N ALA A 190 2.37 -1.26 -7.41
CA ALA A 190 1.38 -0.65 -8.29
C ALA A 190 2.03 -0.01 -9.54
N TYR A 191 3.15 0.71 -9.38
CA TYR A 191 3.86 1.31 -10.51
C TYR A 191 4.38 0.26 -11.49
N LEU A 192 4.97 -0.82 -10.98
CA LEU A 192 5.45 -1.90 -11.84
C LEU A 192 4.30 -2.58 -12.58
N ALA A 193 3.17 -2.82 -11.92
CA ALA A 193 1.98 -3.41 -12.56
C ALA A 193 1.33 -2.47 -13.60
N ALA A 194 1.45 -1.16 -13.43
CA ALA A 194 0.96 -0.18 -14.40
C ALA A 194 1.97 0.15 -15.52
N LYS A 195 3.21 -0.36 -15.44
CA LYS A 195 4.34 0.07 -16.26
C LYS A 195 4.06 0.07 -17.76
N ASP A 196 3.48 -1.00 -18.28
CA ASP A 196 3.32 -1.19 -19.72
C ASP A 196 1.95 -0.76 -20.25
N LYS A 197 0.91 -0.89 -19.44
CA LYS A 197 -0.49 -0.75 -19.88
C LYS A 197 -1.24 0.36 -19.15
N GLY A 198 -0.63 0.97 -18.13
CA GLY A 198 -1.30 1.90 -17.24
C GLY A 198 -2.31 1.22 -16.32
N VAL A 199 -3.15 2.01 -15.69
CA VAL A 199 -4.18 1.60 -14.72
C VAL A 199 -5.55 2.13 -15.13
N ALA A 200 -6.61 1.40 -14.77
CA ALA A 200 -7.98 1.92 -14.77
C ALA A 200 -8.42 2.19 -13.33
N ASN A 201 -8.99 3.37 -13.11
CA ASN A 201 -9.43 3.84 -11.81
C ASN A 201 -10.98 3.89 -11.75
N SER A 202 -11.55 3.37 -10.67
CA SER A 202 -12.92 3.64 -10.31
C SER A 202 -13.00 4.88 -9.42
N ASN A 203 -14.02 5.73 -9.66
CA ASN A 203 -14.39 6.82 -8.76
C ASN A 203 -15.63 6.46 -7.90
N VAL A 204 -15.99 5.18 -7.86
CA VAL A 204 -16.94 4.63 -6.89
C VAL A 204 -16.16 4.25 -5.63
N ILE A 205 -16.68 4.59 -4.46
CA ILE A 205 -16.06 4.18 -3.18
C ILE A 205 -16.20 2.67 -3.05
N MET A 206 -15.06 1.96 -3.04
CA MET A 206 -15.00 0.50 -3.04
C MET A 206 -14.25 -0.06 -1.83
N PHE A 207 -13.40 0.74 -1.20
CA PHE A 207 -12.55 0.33 -0.11
C PHE A 207 -12.60 1.34 1.05
N GLN A 208 -12.48 0.85 2.28
CA GLN A 208 -12.41 1.64 3.50
C GLN A 208 -11.10 1.34 4.22
N TYR A 209 -10.19 2.30 4.20
CA TYR A 209 -8.97 2.26 4.96
C TYR A 209 -9.19 2.81 6.38
N ARG A 210 -8.84 2.02 7.40
CA ARG A 210 -8.99 2.43 8.80
C ARG A 210 -7.69 3.01 9.35
N GLU A 211 -7.73 4.29 9.70
CA GLU A 211 -6.66 4.90 10.48
C GLU A 211 -6.81 4.54 11.97
N ASN A 212 -5.82 3.86 12.52
CA ASN A 212 -5.73 3.55 13.94
C ASN A 212 -4.33 3.76 14.49
N SER A 213 -4.22 3.80 15.83
CA SER A 213 -2.96 4.07 16.54
C SER A 213 -1.93 2.93 16.47
N ARG A 214 -2.33 1.74 16.02
CA ARG A 214 -1.52 0.50 16.02
C ARG A 214 -0.98 0.13 14.63
N THR A 215 -0.94 1.05 13.69
CA THR A 215 -0.46 0.77 12.33
C THR A 215 1.07 0.65 12.26
N ILE A 216 1.58 -0.19 11.36
CA ILE A 216 3.02 -0.35 11.10
C ILE A 216 3.64 0.99 10.66
N SER A 217 2.88 1.82 9.94
CA SER A 217 3.34 3.12 9.47
C SER A 217 3.66 4.11 10.60
N THR A 218 2.99 4.01 11.75
CA THR A 218 3.23 4.88 12.93
C THR A 218 4.31 4.33 13.86
N THR A 219 4.56 3.02 13.84
CA THR A 219 5.55 2.32 14.67
C THR A 219 6.84 2.03 13.88
N GLY A 220 7.83 1.46 14.51
CA GLY A 220 9.05 1.01 13.86
C GLY A 220 10.25 1.93 14.03
N ASP A 221 11.44 1.35 13.86
CA ASP A 221 12.72 2.04 14.02
C ASP A 221 12.96 3.04 12.89
N VAL A 222 13.45 4.23 13.26
CA VAL A 222 13.71 5.32 12.33
C VAL A 222 14.78 4.99 11.29
N LEU A 223 15.76 4.15 11.64
CA LEU A 223 16.83 3.75 10.72
C LEU A 223 16.28 2.82 9.65
N ILE A 224 15.41 1.89 10.03
CA ILE A 224 14.73 0.98 9.10
C ILE A 224 13.81 1.77 8.17
N LYS A 225 13.09 2.80 8.68
CA LYS A 225 12.28 3.69 7.85
C LYS A 225 13.11 4.46 6.82
N LEU A 226 14.29 4.95 7.22
CA LEU A 226 15.22 5.64 6.31
C LEU A 226 15.77 4.69 5.25
N GLU A 227 16.18 3.49 5.63
CA GLU A 227 16.66 2.46 4.70
C GLU A 227 15.58 2.15 3.66
N SER A 228 14.35 1.94 4.11
CA SER A 228 13.21 1.66 3.25
C SER A 228 12.97 2.78 2.24
N ILE A 229 12.90 4.03 2.72
CA ILE A 229 12.68 5.18 1.84
C ILE A 229 13.84 5.39 0.87
N ASN A 230 15.08 5.20 1.30
CA ASN A 230 16.24 5.33 0.41
C ASN A 230 16.20 4.26 -0.70
N SER A 231 15.88 3.01 -0.38
CA SER A 231 15.74 1.92 -1.34
C SER A 231 14.59 2.20 -2.33
N PHE A 232 13.42 2.56 -1.82
CA PHE A 232 12.27 2.93 -2.63
C PHE A 232 12.58 4.10 -3.58
N MET A 233 13.19 5.18 -3.08
CA MET A 233 13.50 6.36 -3.90
C MET A 233 14.55 6.05 -4.97
N SER A 234 15.53 5.20 -4.65
CA SER A 234 16.53 4.74 -5.63
C SER A 234 15.89 3.95 -6.78
N ASP A 235 14.97 3.04 -6.47
CA ASP A 235 14.27 2.26 -7.50
C ASP A 235 13.27 3.12 -8.28
N LEU A 236 12.61 4.06 -7.61
CA LEU A 236 11.73 5.03 -8.25
C LEU A 236 12.51 5.93 -9.23
N GLU A 237 13.72 6.35 -8.87
CA GLU A 237 14.60 7.12 -9.76
C GLU A 237 14.97 6.34 -11.02
N LYS A 238 15.32 5.06 -10.88
CA LYS A 238 15.60 4.17 -12.03
C LYS A 238 14.37 4.08 -12.94
N LEU A 239 13.19 3.89 -12.36
CA LEU A 239 11.93 3.79 -13.10
C LEU A 239 11.58 5.09 -13.83
N ILE A 240 11.74 6.25 -13.17
CA ILE A 240 11.51 7.57 -13.76
C ILE A 240 12.51 7.87 -14.90
N ASN A 241 13.72 7.36 -14.82
CA ASN A 241 14.77 7.57 -15.83
C ASN A 241 14.78 6.49 -16.92
N ASP A 242 13.87 5.52 -16.89
CA ASP A 242 13.77 4.49 -17.93
C ASP A 242 13.33 5.14 -19.27
N LYS A 243 14.26 5.14 -20.23
CA LYS A 243 14.06 5.74 -21.56
C LYS A 243 13.15 4.92 -22.48
N SER A 244 12.92 3.64 -22.15
CA SER A 244 11.97 2.80 -22.89
C SER A 244 10.51 3.16 -22.63
N LEU A 245 10.26 3.96 -21.60
CA LEU A 245 9.01 4.54 -21.20
C LEU A 245 9.07 6.07 -21.36
N PRO A 246 7.96 6.74 -21.49
CA PRO A 246 6.61 6.33 -21.90
C PRO A 246 6.45 6.25 -23.42
N LYS A 247 5.28 5.72 -23.85
CA LYS A 247 4.95 5.57 -25.28
C LYS A 247 4.22 6.77 -25.91
N ASP A 248 3.67 7.67 -25.10
CA ASP A 248 2.91 8.84 -25.56
C ASP A 248 3.44 10.17 -24.99
N GLY A 249 3.01 11.28 -25.61
CA GLY A 249 3.51 12.61 -25.26
C GLY A 249 3.04 13.13 -23.89
N LEU A 250 1.84 12.74 -23.43
CA LEU A 250 1.31 13.15 -22.14
C LEU A 250 2.11 12.52 -21.00
N GLU A 251 2.32 11.20 -21.05
CA GLU A 251 3.14 10.48 -20.09
C GLU A 251 4.60 10.95 -20.11
N ARG A 252 5.12 11.34 -21.27
CA ARG A 252 6.44 11.97 -21.39
C ARG A 252 6.51 13.30 -20.63
N GLY A 253 5.46 14.10 -20.69
CA GLY A 253 5.34 15.34 -19.92
C GLY A 253 5.35 15.08 -18.40
N PHE A 254 4.60 14.07 -17.95
CA PHE A 254 4.62 13.64 -16.55
C PHE A 254 5.98 13.07 -16.12
N GLN A 255 6.66 12.30 -16.98
CA GLN A 255 8.01 11.80 -16.68
C GLN A 255 9.00 12.94 -16.43
N ILE A 256 9.04 13.96 -17.30
CA ILE A 256 9.88 15.15 -17.12
C ILE A 256 9.53 15.88 -15.82
N SER A 257 8.23 16.01 -15.53
CA SER A 257 7.76 16.62 -14.29
C SER A 257 8.20 15.82 -13.05
N CYS A 258 8.12 14.49 -13.08
CA CYS A 258 8.63 13.61 -12.02
C CYS A 258 10.14 13.81 -11.80
N GLN A 259 10.92 13.83 -12.89
CA GLN A 259 12.36 14.08 -12.81
C GLN A 259 12.69 15.41 -12.13
N SER A 260 11.93 16.46 -12.42
CA SER A 260 12.17 17.81 -11.87
C SER A 260 11.86 17.92 -10.37
N ILE A 261 10.93 17.11 -9.83
CA ILE A 261 10.49 17.21 -8.44
C ILE A 261 11.01 16.07 -7.54
N LEU A 262 11.65 15.05 -8.09
CA LEU A 262 12.05 13.83 -7.36
C LEU A 262 12.88 14.13 -6.11
N SER A 263 13.95 14.91 -6.25
CA SER A 263 14.82 15.28 -5.14
C SER A 263 14.12 16.07 -4.04
N THR A 264 13.16 16.92 -4.43
CA THR A 264 12.33 17.67 -3.48
C THR A 264 11.38 16.75 -2.71
N ALA A 265 10.73 15.82 -3.41
CA ALA A 265 9.84 14.83 -2.79
C ALA A 265 10.59 13.90 -1.83
N GLU A 266 11.79 13.46 -2.21
CA GLU A 266 12.68 12.67 -1.35
C GLU A 266 13.04 13.42 -0.07
N ALA A 267 13.46 14.69 -0.19
CA ALA A 267 13.77 15.54 0.95
C ALA A 267 12.56 15.72 1.88
N ILE A 268 11.35 15.87 1.33
CA ILE A 268 10.11 15.98 2.13
C ILE A 268 9.86 14.71 2.94
N LYS A 269 10.01 13.54 2.33
CA LYS A 269 9.86 12.24 3.02
C LYS A 269 10.88 12.09 4.15
N ARG A 270 12.17 12.35 3.90
CA ARG A 270 13.23 12.32 4.92
C ARG A 270 12.95 13.28 6.09
N ARG A 271 12.52 14.51 5.81
CA ARG A 271 12.14 15.51 6.82
C ARG A 271 10.94 15.07 7.64
N GLY A 272 10.00 14.33 7.06
CA GLY A 272 8.89 13.69 7.77
C GLY A 272 9.40 12.73 8.84
N ILE A 273 10.24 11.76 8.44
CA ILE A 273 10.85 10.77 9.34
C ILE A 273 11.64 11.44 10.47
N ILE A 274 12.47 12.43 10.13
CA ILE A 274 13.26 13.19 11.10
C ILE A 274 12.34 13.91 12.10
N SER A 275 11.28 14.54 11.60
CA SER A 275 10.30 15.26 12.42
C SER A 275 9.61 14.33 13.42
N ASP A 276 9.18 13.15 12.96
CA ASP A 276 8.48 12.16 13.78
C ASP A 276 9.38 11.61 14.89
N ASP A 277 10.62 11.26 14.54
CA ASP A 277 11.61 10.77 15.49
C ASP A 277 11.99 11.83 16.54
N ILE A 278 12.16 13.07 16.14
CA ILE A 278 12.47 14.17 17.06
C ILE A 278 11.27 14.46 17.99
N ALA A 279 10.05 14.45 17.45
CA ALA A 279 8.85 14.71 18.24
C ALA A 279 8.61 13.61 19.29
N SER A 280 8.88 12.34 18.94
CA SER A 280 8.63 11.19 19.82
C SER A 280 9.71 10.95 20.87
N LYS A 281 10.97 11.33 20.61
CA LYS A 281 12.13 10.97 21.48
C LYS A 281 12.76 12.16 22.23
N GLY A 282 12.12 13.32 22.24
CA GLY A 282 12.58 14.51 22.97
C GLY A 282 13.33 15.51 22.08
N LYS A 283 12.69 16.66 21.89
CA LYS A 283 13.07 17.71 20.93
C LYS A 283 14.46 18.29 21.11
N ALA A 284 14.95 18.39 22.35
CA ALA A 284 16.21 19.08 22.67
C ALA A 284 17.49 18.29 22.34
N TYR A 285 17.46 16.98 22.48
CA TYR A 285 18.65 16.13 22.32
C TYR A 285 18.63 15.35 21.00
N ARG A 286 17.46 14.99 20.49
CA ARG A 286 17.35 14.11 19.35
C ARG A 286 17.82 14.76 18.04
N TRP A 287 17.61 16.07 17.83
CA TRP A 287 18.13 16.78 16.66
C TRP A 287 19.67 16.81 16.63
N LEU A 288 20.33 16.89 17.82
CA LEU A 288 21.78 16.83 17.91
C LEU A 288 22.32 15.44 17.51
N TRP A 289 21.63 14.38 17.92
CA TRP A 289 21.93 13.02 17.47
C TRP A 289 21.90 12.91 15.94
N TRP A 290 20.89 13.49 15.30
CA TRP A 290 20.79 13.55 13.86
C TRP A 290 21.97 14.28 13.20
N LEU A 291 22.40 15.42 13.76
CA LEU A 291 23.55 16.17 13.26
C LEU A 291 24.85 15.38 13.35
N ILE A 292 25.08 14.66 14.45
CA ILE A 292 26.26 13.84 14.67
C ILE A 292 26.28 12.68 13.65
N ASN A 293 25.17 12.03 13.42
CA ASN A 293 25.07 10.83 12.57
C ASN A 293 24.72 11.14 11.11
N LYS A 294 24.65 12.38 10.68
CA LYS A 294 24.14 12.79 9.35
C LYS A 294 24.84 12.12 8.16
N LYS A 295 26.16 11.90 8.26
CA LYS A 295 26.93 11.25 7.18
C LYS A 295 26.54 9.78 7.04
N GLN A 296 26.45 9.05 8.17
CA GLN A 296 26.06 7.65 8.20
C GLN A 296 24.62 7.45 7.71
N LEU A 297 23.74 8.38 8.04
CA LEU A 297 22.31 8.33 7.71
C LEU A 297 21.99 8.90 6.32
N ASN A 298 23.00 9.41 5.60
CA ASN A 298 22.82 10.06 4.30
C ASN A 298 21.74 11.16 4.30
N VAL A 299 21.76 12.02 5.34
CA VAL A 299 20.87 13.16 5.45
C VAL A 299 21.63 14.47 5.49
N THR A 300 21.02 15.56 5.00
CA THR A 300 21.65 16.89 4.99
C THR A 300 21.34 17.66 6.28
N SER A 301 22.21 18.60 6.62
CA SER A 301 21.93 19.52 7.74
C SER A 301 20.64 20.32 7.51
N SER A 302 20.32 20.66 6.25
CA SER A 302 19.07 21.32 5.87
C SER A 302 17.84 20.45 6.17
N ASP A 303 17.91 19.14 5.90
CA ASP A 303 16.80 18.24 6.19
C ASP A 303 16.57 18.09 7.68
N ILE A 304 17.66 18.05 8.46
CA ILE A 304 17.60 17.98 9.94
C ILE A 304 16.96 19.26 10.51
N LEU A 305 17.41 20.43 10.08
CA LEU A 305 16.85 21.71 10.55
C LEU A 305 15.37 21.87 10.18
N LYS A 306 14.99 21.52 8.95
CA LYS A 306 13.60 21.57 8.50
C LYS A 306 12.74 20.51 9.17
N GLY A 307 13.25 19.32 9.42
CA GLY A 307 12.59 18.27 10.18
C GLY A 307 12.38 18.67 11.64
N TRP A 308 13.39 19.25 12.28
CA TRP A 308 13.26 19.80 13.63
C TRP A 308 12.22 20.92 13.71
N ALA A 309 12.27 21.90 12.81
CA ALA A 309 11.27 22.97 12.78
C ALA A 309 9.84 22.43 12.61
N LYS A 310 9.65 21.40 11.76
CA LYS A 310 8.36 20.72 11.60
C LYS A 310 7.93 19.99 12.88
N SER A 311 8.87 19.43 13.65
CA SER A 311 8.56 18.74 14.92
C SER A 311 8.04 19.66 16.02
N LEU A 312 8.30 20.97 15.94
CA LEU A 312 7.83 21.95 16.92
C LEU A 312 6.31 22.17 16.88
N ASN A 313 5.69 21.83 15.74
CA ASN A 313 4.24 21.95 15.52
C ASN A 313 3.49 20.63 15.78
N LYS A 314 4.18 19.62 16.28
CA LYS A 314 3.65 18.32 16.73
C LYS A 314 3.75 18.22 18.26
#